data_dc8d6014fcae212f61438d014dba0165
#
_entry.id   dc8d6014fcae212f61438d014dba0165
#
_cell.length_a   1.000
_cell.length_b   1.000
_cell.length_c   1.000
_cell.angle_alpha   90.00
_cell.angle_beta   90.00
_cell.angle_gamma   90.00
#
_symmetry.space_group_name_H-M   'P 1'
#
loop_
_entity.id
_entity.type
_entity.pdbx_description
1 polymer ?
#
loop_
_entity_poly.entity_id
_entity_poly.type
_entity_poly.pdbx_seq_one_letter_code
_entity_poly.pdbx_strand_id
1 'polypeptide(L)'
;MCNLSGGELQRVLLSMAVMDEPNLLLLDEPVSGIDQNGMDLFYHTISELKKHYDLAIILISHDLDYVAQYADQVILIDGTVKKQGTVRQVYESEEFRQVFGRFDL
;
A
#
# COMPACT_ATOMS: atom_id res chain seq x y z
N MET A 1 -18.64 21.47 -0.84
CA MET A 1 -17.75 20.50 -1.45
C MET A 1 -18.53 19.40 -2.15
N CYS A 2 -18.05 18.97 -3.31
CA CYS A 2 -18.75 17.96 -4.10
C CYS A 2 -18.83 16.61 -3.38
N ASN A 3 -19.77 15.78 -3.81
CA ASN A 3 -19.97 14.43 -3.27
C ASN A 3 -18.91 13.47 -3.80
N LEU A 4 -17.69 13.61 -3.29
CA LEU A 4 -16.61 12.68 -3.64
C LEU A 4 -16.72 11.41 -2.79
N SER A 5 -16.51 10.25 -3.41
CA SER A 5 -16.35 9.00 -2.68
C SER A 5 -15.03 9.03 -1.90
N GLY A 6 -14.87 8.14 -0.93
CA GLY A 6 -13.63 8.01 -0.20
C GLY A 6 -12.43 7.77 -1.10
N GLY A 7 -12.59 6.91 -2.13
CA GLY A 7 -11.54 6.62 -3.10
C GLY A 7 -11.19 7.82 -3.97
N GLU A 8 -12.19 8.57 -4.39
CA GLU A 8 -11.97 9.78 -5.19
C GLU A 8 -11.25 10.85 -4.38
N LEU A 9 -11.61 11.02 -3.10
CA LEU A 9 -10.93 11.96 -2.20
C LEU A 9 -9.47 11.56 -2.02
N GLN A 10 -9.18 10.29 -1.79
CA GLN A 10 -7.80 9.81 -1.66
C GLN A 10 -7.00 10.05 -2.93
N ARG A 11 -7.61 9.86 -4.09
CA ARG A 11 -6.96 10.11 -5.37
C ARG A 11 -6.59 11.59 -5.54
N VAL A 12 -7.49 12.49 -5.14
CA VAL A 12 -7.23 13.93 -5.15
C VAL A 12 -6.07 14.28 -4.24
N LEU A 13 -6.06 13.73 -3.02
CA LEU A 13 -4.99 13.96 -2.04
C LEU A 13 -3.64 13.45 -2.56
N LEU A 14 -3.61 12.28 -3.20
CA LEU A 14 -2.40 11.76 -3.83
C LEU A 14 -1.90 12.68 -4.94
N SER A 15 -2.80 13.17 -5.78
CA SER A 15 -2.45 14.08 -6.87
C SER A 15 -1.82 15.36 -6.32
N MET A 16 -2.38 15.90 -5.23
CA MET A 16 -1.81 17.08 -4.57
C MET A 16 -0.44 16.79 -3.97
N ALA A 17 -0.25 15.61 -3.38
CA ALA A 17 1.00 15.23 -2.76
C ALA A 17 2.15 15.15 -3.76
N VAL A 18 1.90 14.77 -5.02
CA VAL A 18 2.94 14.65 -6.04
C VAL A 18 3.17 15.93 -6.84
N MET A 19 2.38 16.98 -6.63
CA MET A 19 2.57 18.25 -7.34
C MET A 19 3.93 18.91 -7.09
N ASP A 20 4.50 18.66 -5.91
CA ASP A 20 5.82 19.18 -5.55
C ASP A 20 6.97 18.26 -5.99
N GLU A 21 6.69 17.25 -6.78
CA GLU A 21 7.64 16.26 -7.30
C GLU A 21 8.53 15.65 -6.20
N PRO A 22 7.94 15.05 -5.15
CA PRO A 22 8.74 14.45 -4.08
C PRO A 22 9.50 13.22 -4.57
N ASN A 23 10.59 12.89 -3.88
CA ASN A 23 11.35 11.65 -4.11
C ASN A 23 10.79 10.49 -3.30
N LEU A 24 10.06 10.78 -2.23
CA LEU A 24 9.50 9.78 -1.32
C LEU A 24 8.08 10.17 -0.93
N LEU A 25 7.17 9.22 -1.01
CA LEU A 25 5.80 9.36 -0.53
C LEU A 25 5.56 8.35 0.58
N LEU A 26 5.15 8.82 1.74
CA LEU A 26 4.87 7.98 2.90
C LEU A 26 3.37 7.99 3.17
N LEU A 27 2.76 6.81 3.16
CA LEU A 27 1.31 6.64 3.33
C LEU A 27 1.04 5.69 4.50
N ASP A 28 0.31 6.16 5.50
CA ASP A 28 -0.03 5.40 6.70
C ASP A 28 -1.52 5.07 6.71
N GLU A 29 -1.84 3.79 6.49
CA GLU A 29 -3.21 3.28 6.45
C GLU A 29 -4.15 4.16 5.60
N PRO A 30 -3.76 4.50 4.35
CA PRO A 30 -4.44 5.55 3.59
C PRO A 30 -5.85 5.19 3.12
N VAL A 31 -6.21 3.91 3.14
CA VAL A 31 -7.52 3.44 2.66
C VAL A 31 -8.38 2.86 3.80
N SER A 32 -8.04 3.18 5.05
CA SER A 32 -8.82 2.73 6.19
C SER A 32 -10.26 3.26 6.08
N GLY A 33 -11.24 2.37 6.18
CA GLY A 33 -12.66 2.73 6.10
C GLY A 33 -13.19 2.98 4.70
N ILE A 34 -12.42 2.72 3.66
CA ILE A 34 -12.83 2.89 2.26
C ILE A 34 -13.37 1.56 1.73
N ASP A 35 -14.39 1.62 0.85
CA ASP A 35 -14.96 0.43 0.26
C ASP A 35 -14.02 -0.23 -0.77
N GLN A 36 -14.41 -1.42 -1.24
CA GLN A 36 -13.61 -2.21 -2.17
C GLN A 36 -13.28 -1.44 -3.46
N ASN A 37 -14.26 -0.76 -4.03
CA ASN A 37 -14.07 0.00 -5.27
C ASN A 37 -13.08 1.15 -5.06
N GLY A 38 -13.17 1.83 -3.93
CA GLY A 38 -12.26 2.90 -3.57
C GLY A 38 -10.85 2.40 -3.35
N MET A 39 -10.70 1.24 -2.72
CA MET A 39 -9.40 0.60 -2.52
C MET A 39 -8.76 0.21 -3.84
N ASP A 40 -9.52 -0.40 -4.75
CA ASP A 40 -9.03 -0.76 -6.07
C ASP A 40 -8.53 0.48 -6.82
N LEU A 41 -9.30 1.56 -6.78
CA LEU A 41 -8.94 2.82 -7.43
C LEU A 41 -7.67 3.42 -6.83
N PHE A 42 -7.56 3.41 -5.50
CA PHE A 42 -6.40 3.96 -4.79
C PHE A 42 -5.12 3.22 -5.17
N TYR A 43 -5.13 1.89 -5.08
CA TYR A 43 -3.94 1.09 -5.39
C TYR A 43 -3.56 1.16 -6.87
N HIS A 44 -4.55 1.20 -7.75
CA HIS A 44 -4.29 1.42 -9.16
C HIS A 44 -3.62 2.78 -9.39
N THR A 45 -4.10 3.82 -8.73
CA THR A 45 -3.53 5.17 -8.82
C THR A 45 -2.08 5.19 -8.34
N ILE A 46 -1.78 4.54 -7.23
CA ILE A 46 -0.40 4.42 -6.73
C ILE A 46 0.48 3.73 -7.77
N SER A 47 0.00 2.65 -8.37
CA SER A 47 0.74 1.93 -9.41
C SER A 47 1.06 2.83 -10.60
N GLU A 48 0.10 3.66 -11.02
CA GLU A 48 0.30 4.60 -12.12
C GLU A 48 1.31 5.70 -11.76
N LEU A 49 1.23 6.25 -10.54
CA LEU A 49 2.19 7.24 -10.05
C LEU A 49 3.61 6.71 -10.07
N LYS A 50 3.78 5.47 -9.65
CA LYS A 50 5.09 4.81 -9.62
C LYS A 50 5.67 4.65 -11.03
N LYS A 51 4.83 4.44 -12.05
CA LYS A 51 5.27 4.32 -13.44
C LYS A 51 5.69 5.65 -14.05
N HIS A 52 5.03 6.74 -13.67
CA HIS A 52 5.19 8.05 -14.30
C HIS A 52 6.14 8.99 -13.57
N TYR A 53 6.49 8.71 -12.32
CA TYR A 53 7.34 9.55 -11.50
C TYR A 53 8.50 8.75 -10.93
N ASP A 54 9.65 9.40 -10.77
CA ASP A 54 10.79 8.80 -10.06
C ASP A 54 10.55 8.95 -8.57
N LEU A 55 9.77 8.03 -8.02
CA LEU A 55 9.16 8.16 -6.70
C LEU A 55 9.25 6.83 -5.96
N ALA A 56 9.81 6.85 -4.75
CA ALA A 56 9.72 5.74 -3.82
C ALA A 56 8.46 5.90 -2.97
N ILE A 57 7.70 4.83 -2.80
CA ILE A 57 6.46 4.85 -2.01
C ILE A 57 6.60 3.86 -0.86
N ILE A 58 6.40 4.33 0.36
CA ILE A 58 6.33 3.50 1.56
C ILE A 58 4.88 3.53 2.03
N LEU A 59 4.25 2.35 2.07
CA LEU A 59 2.86 2.19 2.44
C LEU A 59 2.76 1.33 3.69
N ILE A 60 2.10 1.84 4.72
CA ILE A 60 1.77 1.08 5.93
C ILE A 60 0.34 0.59 5.78
N SER A 61 0.15 -0.73 5.77
CA SER A 61 -1.16 -1.33 5.53
C SER A 61 -1.22 -2.74 6.10
N HIS A 62 -2.43 -3.21 6.40
CA HIS A 62 -2.71 -4.60 6.73
C HIS A 62 -3.60 -5.25 5.68
N ASP A 63 -3.75 -4.65 4.52
CA ASP A 63 -4.54 -5.17 3.41
C ASP A 63 -3.72 -6.18 2.62
N LEU A 64 -3.63 -7.41 3.12
CA LEU A 64 -2.70 -8.43 2.65
C LEU A 64 -2.83 -8.75 1.15
N ASP A 65 -4.06 -8.75 0.62
CA ASP A 65 -4.30 -9.02 -0.80
C ASP A 65 -3.70 -7.93 -1.68
N TYR A 66 -3.93 -6.66 -1.31
CA TYR A 66 -3.42 -5.52 -2.08
C TYR A 66 -1.90 -5.42 -1.98
N VAL A 67 -1.34 -5.64 -0.80
CA VAL A 67 0.11 -5.65 -0.61
C VAL A 67 0.74 -6.74 -1.47
N ALA A 68 0.15 -7.93 -1.49
CA ALA A 68 0.65 -9.03 -2.31
C ALA A 68 0.64 -8.69 -3.79
N GLN A 69 -0.36 -7.95 -4.24
CA GLN A 69 -0.53 -7.60 -5.65
C GLN A 69 0.38 -6.45 -6.10
N TYR A 70 0.59 -5.45 -5.25
CA TYR A 70 1.21 -4.18 -5.67
C TYR A 70 2.60 -3.92 -5.10
N ALA A 71 2.98 -4.53 -3.99
CA ALA A 71 4.27 -4.24 -3.36
C ALA A 71 5.44 -4.91 -4.10
N ASP A 72 6.56 -4.21 -4.18
CA ASP A 72 7.82 -4.78 -4.67
C ASP A 72 8.59 -5.43 -3.52
N GLN A 73 8.59 -4.77 -2.37
CA GLN A 73 9.27 -5.23 -1.17
C GLN A 73 8.32 -5.10 0.02
N VAL A 74 8.44 -6.00 0.97
CA VAL A 74 7.60 -6.03 2.17
C VAL A 74 8.48 -6.06 3.41
N ILE A 75 8.08 -5.29 4.42
CA ILE A 75 8.67 -5.34 5.75
C ILE A 75 7.56 -5.73 6.72
N LEU A 76 7.70 -6.89 7.34
CA LEU A 76 6.75 -7.39 8.33
C LEU A 76 7.16 -6.87 9.70
N ILE A 77 6.23 -6.15 10.35
CA ILE A 77 6.47 -5.56 11.67
C ILE A 77 5.43 -6.07 12.66
N ASP A 78 5.90 -6.53 13.80
CA ASP A 78 5.06 -6.89 14.96
C ASP A 78 5.88 -6.56 16.21
N GLY A 79 5.80 -5.30 16.64
CA GLY A 79 6.64 -4.75 17.71
C GLY A 79 8.05 -4.44 17.24
N THR A 80 8.61 -5.31 16.39
CA THR A 80 9.91 -5.13 15.78
C THR A 80 9.85 -5.68 14.36
N VAL A 81 10.90 -5.46 13.57
CA VAL A 81 10.99 -6.04 12.23
C VAL A 81 11.17 -7.56 12.36
N LYS A 82 10.21 -8.31 11.83
CA LYS A 82 10.21 -9.77 11.87
C LYS A 82 10.82 -10.40 10.62
N LYS A 83 10.56 -9.82 9.46
CA LYS A 83 11.03 -10.32 8.18
C LYS A 83 10.99 -9.19 7.16
N GLN A 84 11.90 -9.22 6.18
CA GLN A 84 11.86 -8.29 5.06
C GLN A 84 12.35 -8.99 3.80
N GLY A 85 11.84 -8.56 2.65
CA GLY A 85 12.19 -9.11 1.37
C GLY A 85 11.09 -8.94 0.35
N THR A 86 11.09 -9.79 -0.67
CA THR A 86 10.01 -9.80 -1.66
C THR A 86 8.69 -10.26 -1.03
N VAL A 87 7.59 -10.03 -1.72
CA VAL A 87 6.27 -10.50 -1.27
C VAL A 87 6.32 -11.99 -0.95
N ARG A 88 6.85 -12.81 -1.86
CA ARG A 88 6.92 -14.26 -1.69
C ARG A 88 7.80 -14.66 -0.50
N GLN A 89 8.96 -14.03 -0.36
CA GLN A 89 9.86 -14.32 0.76
C GLN A 89 9.22 -14.05 2.11
N VAL A 90 8.47 -12.95 2.22
CA VAL A 90 7.83 -12.58 3.48
C VAL A 90 6.56 -13.39 3.71
N TYR A 91 5.68 -13.51 2.72
CA TYR A 91 4.38 -14.19 2.88
C TYR A 91 4.53 -15.69 3.11
N GLU A 92 5.57 -16.32 2.61
CA GLU A 92 5.83 -17.74 2.82
C GLU A 92 6.70 -18.02 4.04
N SER A 93 7.10 -16.99 4.79
CA SER A 93 7.93 -17.15 5.98
C SER A 93 7.14 -17.64 7.19
N GLU A 94 7.85 -18.26 8.13
CA GLU A 94 7.28 -18.68 9.41
C GLU A 94 6.83 -17.46 10.22
N GLU A 95 7.59 -16.38 10.18
CA GLU A 95 7.28 -15.14 10.89
C GLU A 95 5.92 -14.59 10.46
N PHE A 96 5.64 -14.61 9.16
CA PHE A 96 4.35 -14.16 8.62
C PHE A 96 3.20 -15.05 9.12
N ARG A 97 3.40 -16.37 9.12
CA ARG A 97 2.38 -17.31 9.59
C ARG A 97 2.03 -17.10 11.06
N GLN A 98 3.01 -16.75 11.87
CA GLN A 98 2.80 -16.48 13.30
C GLN A 98 1.95 -15.24 13.52
N VAL A 99 2.07 -14.22 12.66
CA VAL A 99 1.33 -12.96 12.81
C VAL A 99 -0.05 -13.02 12.14
N PHE A 100 -0.12 -13.48 10.91
CA PHE A 100 -1.34 -13.42 10.09
C PHE A 100 -1.96 -14.78 9.78
N GLY A 101 -1.28 -15.87 10.09
CA GLY A 101 -1.71 -17.20 9.69
C GLY A 101 -1.30 -17.49 8.24
N ARG A 102 -1.91 -18.54 7.67
CA ARG A 102 -1.59 -18.97 6.33
C ARG A 102 -2.25 -18.05 5.28
N PHE A 103 -1.49 -17.66 4.27
CA PHE A 103 -1.97 -16.87 3.17
C PHE A 103 -1.48 -17.48 1.86
N ASP A 104 -2.38 -17.80 0.96
CA ASP A 104 -2.07 -18.41 -0.34
C ASP A 104 -1.89 -17.31 -1.39
N LEU A 105 -0.70 -17.22 -1.93
CA LEU A 105 -0.39 -16.29 -3.01
C LEU A 105 -0.92 -16.76 -4.37
#